data_e950f5c04ffc75948954ce480a323848
#
_entry.id   e950f5c04ffc75948954ce480a323848
#
_cell.length_a   1.000
_cell.length_b   1.000
_cell.length_c   1.000
_cell.angle_alpha   90.00
_cell.angle_beta   90.00
_cell.angle_gamma   90.00
#
_symmetry.space_group_name_H-M   'P 1'
#
loop_
_entity.id
_entity.type
_entity.pdbx_description
1 polymer ?
#
loop_
_entity_poly.entity_id
_entity_poly.type
_entity_poly.pdbx_seq_one_letter_code
_entity_poly.pdbx_strand_id
1 'polypeptide(L)'
;MSFLNRLFIIGNGFDIEHGLPTKFDPHFKTIAERIEQIDCFWNIYQSQRVDIWSDFENCLAHPDFNELEKIFDGYSPDYYSNRESDRDAIITQVDLNGNLYDALYEFANRAEDAINSTRVLTQYKNYFTKNDLFISVNYTHTLEKLYEINNNQILHIHGEVGQNNLLLGYPDGDFAPERYYYDVRQKGVGPCAEVDIRSHIEDMLEDEKIDYYTYTAYKQLINKTESFCKIPQTKELTTFLLEKDIGTITVIGHSCRIDFPYFQLLNKVFPYCQWFFTPFDNLTEKSIRKMINDTGIKYYLIK
;
A
#
# COMPACT_ATOMS: atom_id res chain seq x y z
N MET A 1 33.47 -18.46 16.86
CA MET A 1 32.63 -18.37 15.68
C MET A 1 31.38 -17.62 16.05
N SER A 2 31.18 -16.42 15.49
CA SER A 2 29.91 -15.72 15.67
C SER A 2 28.83 -16.56 14.99
N PHE A 3 27.76 -16.89 15.70
CA PHE A 3 26.62 -17.54 15.06
C PHE A 3 25.92 -16.48 14.20
N LEU A 4 25.81 -16.72 12.91
CA LEU A 4 25.04 -15.88 12.00
C LEU A 4 23.58 -15.89 12.43
N ASN A 5 22.97 -14.72 12.55
CA ASN A 5 21.54 -14.61 12.86
C ASN A 5 20.69 -15.00 11.62
N ARG A 6 19.49 -15.46 11.88
CA ARG A 6 18.45 -15.61 10.87
C ARG A 6 17.56 -14.37 10.92
N LEU A 7 17.22 -13.83 9.75
CA LEU A 7 16.29 -12.75 9.59
C LEU A 7 15.02 -13.26 8.89
N PHE A 8 13.87 -12.94 9.44
CA PHE A 8 12.57 -13.25 8.84
C PHE A 8 11.90 -11.96 8.37
N ILE A 9 11.35 -11.98 7.16
CA ILE A 9 10.47 -10.94 6.65
C ILE A 9 9.06 -11.53 6.66
N ILE A 10 8.19 -10.93 7.46
CA ILE A 10 6.83 -11.42 7.72
C ILE A 10 5.83 -10.51 7.03
N GLY A 11 5.08 -11.06 6.08
CA GLY A 11 4.02 -10.35 5.38
C GLY A 11 2.62 -10.83 5.77
N ASN A 12 1.60 -10.19 5.22
CA ASN A 12 0.20 -10.40 5.56
C ASN A 12 -0.29 -11.86 5.41
N GLY A 13 0.33 -12.64 4.51
CA GLY A 13 0.02 -14.06 4.38
C GLY A 13 0.25 -14.86 5.66
N PHE A 14 1.17 -14.43 6.52
CA PHE A 14 1.39 -15.05 7.82
C PHE A 14 0.16 -14.88 8.73
N ASP A 15 -0.39 -13.69 8.81
CA ASP A 15 -1.61 -13.43 9.59
C ASP A 15 -2.82 -14.15 9.01
N ILE A 16 -2.94 -14.16 7.69
CA ILE A 16 -4.01 -14.89 6.98
C ILE A 16 -3.96 -16.39 7.28
N GLU A 17 -2.77 -16.98 7.33
CA GLU A 17 -2.59 -18.41 7.67
C GLU A 17 -3.03 -18.71 9.10
N HIS A 18 -2.91 -17.74 10.00
CA HIS A 18 -3.43 -17.83 11.38
C HIS A 18 -4.95 -17.60 11.47
N GLY A 19 -5.61 -17.29 10.35
CA GLY A 19 -7.04 -17.00 10.30
C GLY A 19 -7.42 -15.61 10.78
N LEU A 20 -6.45 -14.69 10.85
CA LEU A 20 -6.70 -13.30 11.22
C LEU A 20 -7.41 -12.54 10.07
N PRO A 21 -8.31 -11.60 10.40
CA PRO A 21 -9.07 -10.83 9.41
C PRO A 21 -8.24 -9.70 8.78
N THR A 22 -7.14 -10.05 8.12
CA THR A 22 -6.15 -9.10 7.57
C THR A 22 -6.15 -9.02 6.05
N LYS A 23 -7.15 -9.62 5.37
CA LYS A 23 -7.36 -9.41 3.93
C LYS A 23 -8.08 -8.09 3.68
N PHE A 24 -7.66 -7.35 2.65
CA PHE A 24 -8.39 -6.15 2.23
C PHE A 24 -9.82 -6.50 1.79
N ASP A 25 -10.02 -7.52 0.98
CA ASP A 25 -11.34 -8.09 0.71
C ASP A 25 -11.51 -9.40 1.52
N PRO A 26 -12.55 -9.53 2.37
CA PRO A 26 -13.67 -8.59 2.61
C PRO A 26 -13.47 -7.65 3.81
N HIS A 27 -12.39 -7.79 4.61
CA HIS A 27 -12.36 -7.23 5.96
C HIS A 27 -12.18 -5.70 5.98
N PHE A 28 -11.19 -5.18 5.25
CA PHE A 28 -11.01 -3.74 5.13
C PHE A 28 -12.15 -3.11 4.31
N LYS A 29 -12.53 -3.73 3.20
CA LYS A 29 -13.67 -3.33 2.35
C LYS A 29 -14.92 -3.08 3.17
N THR A 30 -15.31 -4.03 4.03
CA THR A 30 -16.51 -3.91 4.89
C THR A 30 -16.44 -2.70 5.83
N ILE A 31 -15.26 -2.30 6.28
CA ILE A 31 -15.07 -1.12 7.11
C ILE A 31 -15.17 0.14 6.25
N ALA A 32 -14.44 0.16 5.15
CA ALA A 32 -14.37 1.29 4.24
C ALA A 32 -15.74 1.64 3.63
N GLU A 33 -16.53 0.65 3.18
CA GLU A 33 -17.86 0.86 2.59
C GLU A 33 -18.89 1.46 3.55
N ARG A 34 -18.65 1.44 4.87
CA ARG A 34 -19.53 2.12 5.85
C ARG A 34 -19.31 3.63 5.92
N ILE A 35 -18.26 4.12 5.31
CA ILE A 35 -17.92 5.53 5.29
C ILE A 35 -18.54 6.12 4.01
N GLU A 36 -19.75 6.70 4.12
CA GLU A 36 -20.58 7.17 3.00
C GLU A 36 -19.86 8.09 2.00
N GLN A 37 -18.83 8.80 2.44
CA GLN A 37 -18.04 9.72 1.61
C GLN A 37 -17.05 9.01 0.69
N ILE A 38 -16.92 7.70 0.78
CA ILE A 38 -15.89 6.91 0.10
C ILE A 38 -16.37 6.35 -1.25
N ASP A 39 -17.66 6.25 -1.52
CA ASP A 39 -18.18 5.66 -2.76
C ASP A 39 -17.65 6.36 -4.03
N CYS A 40 -17.61 7.68 -4.05
CA CYS A 40 -17.03 8.43 -5.18
C CYS A 40 -15.51 8.25 -5.27
N PHE A 41 -14.82 8.18 -4.13
CA PHE A 41 -13.37 7.98 -4.08
C PHE A 41 -12.97 6.63 -4.66
N TRP A 42 -13.66 5.55 -4.30
CA TRP A 42 -13.35 4.23 -4.83
C TRP A 42 -13.50 4.17 -6.35
N ASN A 43 -14.49 4.85 -6.90
CA ASN A 43 -14.70 4.94 -8.35
C ASN A 43 -13.51 5.62 -9.06
N ILE A 44 -12.90 6.64 -8.43
CA ILE A 44 -11.74 7.34 -8.98
C ILE A 44 -10.49 6.45 -9.02
N TYR A 45 -10.31 5.57 -8.02
CA TYR A 45 -9.14 4.67 -7.95
C TYR A 45 -9.40 3.27 -8.51
N GLN A 46 -10.63 2.95 -8.83
CA GLN A 46 -10.99 1.65 -9.40
C GLN A 46 -10.70 1.64 -10.90
N SER A 47 -9.62 0.98 -11.28
CA SER A 47 -9.36 0.72 -12.69
C SER A 47 -10.43 -0.22 -13.27
N GLN A 48 -10.88 0.03 -14.50
CA GLN A 48 -11.82 -0.86 -15.23
C GLN A 48 -11.32 -2.31 -15.38
N ARG A 49 -10.04 -2.58 -15.10
CA ARG A 49 -9.37 -3.87 -15.29
C ARG A 49 -9.02 -4.59 -14.01
N VAL A 50 -8.97 -3.90 -12.89
CA VAL A 50 -8.53 -4.45 -11.59
C VAL A 50 -9.50 -4.00 -10.52
N ASP A 51 -10.05 -4.95 -9.78
CA ASP A 51 -10.81 -4.64 -8.58
C ASP A 51 -9.85 -4.01 -7.54
N ILE A 52 -10.16 -2.80 -7.09
CA ILE A 52 -9.36 -2.07 -6.10
C ILE A 52 -9.03 -2.92 -4.87
N TRP A 53 -9.94 -3.76 -4.42
CA TRP A 53 -9.75 -4.57 -3.22
C TRP A 53 -8.76 -5.73 -3.41
N SER A 54 -8.50 -6.13 -4.65
CA SER A 54 -7.54 -7.20 -4.97
C SER A 54 -6.08 -6.73 -4.92
N ASP A 55 -5.84 -5.42 -5.11
CA ASP A 55 -4.50 -4.81 -5.13
C ASP A 55 -4.56 -3.35 -4.65
N PHE A 56 -5.17 -3.17 -3.48
CA PHE A 56 -5.61 -1.89 -2.93
C PHE A 56 -4.49 -0.83 -2.91
N GLU A 57 -3.35 -1.17 -2.32
CA GLU A 57 -2.25 -0.23 -2.17
C GLU A 57 -1.70 0.24 -3.53
N ASN A 58 -1.60 -0.66 -4.50
CA ASN A 58 -1.15 -0.31 -5.84
C ASN A 58 -2.19 0.56 -6.59
N CYS A 59 -3.48 0.30 -6.40
CA CYS A 59 -4.53 1.10 -7.02
C CYS A 59 -4.48 2.57 -6.58
N LEU A 60 -4.03 2.86 -5.36
CA LEU A 60 -3.88 4.23 -4.85
C LEU A 60 -2.87 5.08 -5.64
N ALA A 61 -2.00 4.46 -6.45
CA ALA A 61 -1.11 5.17 -7.36
C ALA A 61 -1.76 5.56 -8.71
N HIS A 62 -2.98 5.10 -8.98
CA HIS A 62 -3.58 5.17 -10.32
C HIS A 62 -4.98 5.80 -10.30
N PRO A 63 -5.10 7.10 -9.91
CA PRO A 63 -6.38 7.80 -9.97
C PRO A 63 -6.83 7.95 -11.43
N ASP A 64 -8.12 7.77 -11.69
CA ASP A 64 -8.73 8.01 -13.00
C ASP A 64 -9.34 9.42 -13.05
N PHE A 65 -8.62 10.36 -13.64
CA PHE A 65 -9.07 11.75 -13.78
C PHE A 65 -10.30 11.89 -14.69
N ASN A 66 -10.51 10.96 -15.63
CA ASN A 66 -11.73 10.98 -16.46
C ASN A 66 -12.96 10.58 -15.63
N GLU A 67 -12.80 9.73 -14.63
CA GLU A 67 -13.90 9.38 -13.72
C GLU A 67 -14.26 10.58 -12.83
N LEU A 68 -13.25 11.34 -12.41
CA LEU A 68 -13.45 12.59 -11.70
C LEU A 68 -14.26 13.59 -12.56
N GLU A 69 -13.95 13.74 -13.87
CA GLU A 69 -14.73 14.60 -14.79
C GLU A 69 -16.20 14.21 -14.87
N LYS A 70 -16.50 12.91 -14.95
CA LYS A 70 -17.90 12.44 -14.96
C LYS A 70 -18.64 12.79 -13.66
N ILE A 71 -17.94 12.74 -12.52
CA ILE A 71 -18.50 13.17 -11.24
C ILE A 71 -18.80 14.67 -11.30
N PHE A 72 -17.89 15.48 -11.83
CA PHE A 72 -18.09 16.93 -11.98
C PHE A 72 -19.28 17.28 -12.88
N ASP A 73 -19.44 16.57 -13.99
CA ASP A 73 -20.59 16.77 -14.89
C ASP A 73 -21.92 16.56 -14.17
N GLY A 74 -21.97 15.63 -13.21
CA GLY A 74 -23.15 15.37 -12.38
C GLY A 74 -23.46 16.50 -11.36
N TYR A 75 -22.48 17.30 -10.99
CA TYR A 75 -22.58 18.41 -10.04
C TYR A 75 -22.56 19.79 -10.71
N SER A 76 -22.44 19.84 -12.04
CA SER A 76 -22.52 21.11 -12.79
C SER A 76 -23.84 21.79 -12.49
N PRO A 77 -23.83 23.06 -12.01
CA PRO A 77 -25.07 23.75 -11.72
C PRO A 77 -25.88 23.90 -13.00
N ASP A 78 -27.16 23.53 -12.94
CA ASP A 78 -28.10 23.81 -14.00
C ASP A 78 -28.08 25.33 -14.29
N TYR A 79 -28.25 25.72 -15.57
CA TYR A 79 -28.20 27.11 -16.04
C TYR A 79 -29.01 28.09 -15.18
N TYR A 80 -29.97 27.59 -14.43
CA TYR A 80 -30.83 28.37 -13.51
C TYR A 80 -30.45 28.31 -12.02
N SER A 81 -29.48 27.48 -11.64
CA SER A 81 -29.13 27.29 -10.24
C SER A 81 -27.71 27.79 -10.00
N ASN A 82 -27.60 29.00 -9.50
CA ASN A 82 -26.33 29.60 -9.05
C ASN A 82 -25.97 29.14 -7.62
N ARG A 83 -26.11 27.84 -7.31
CA ARG A 83 -25.82 27.34 -5.97
C ARG A 83 -24.34 27.03 -5.84
N GLU A 84 -23.60 27.92 -5.20
CA GLU A 84 -22.19 27.70 -4.81
C GLU A 84 -22.03 26.43 -3.97
N SER A 85 -23.05 26.08 -3.18
CA SER A 85 -23.05 24.86 -2.36
C SER A 85 -22.89 23.55 -3.16
N ASP A 86 -23.38 23.51 -4.41
CA ASP A 86 -23.25 22.29 -5.24
C ASP A 86 -21.83 22.14 -5.78
N ARG A 87 -21.09 23.25 -5.92
CA ARG A 87 -19.68 23.28 -6.32
C ARG A 87 -18.76 22.89 -5.16
N ASP A 88 -19.05 23.34 -3.95
CA ASP A 88 -18.31 22.91 -2.76
C ASP A 88 -18.44 21.41 -2.52
N ALA A 89 -19.54 20.78 -2.94
CA ALA A 89 -19.73 19.35 -2.85
C ALA A 89 -18.67 18.57 -3.67
N ILE A 90 -18.24 19.08 -4.83
CA ILE A 90 -17.19 18.47 -5.65
C ILE A 90 -15.87 18.40 -4.87
N ILE A 91 -15.49 19.48 -4.20
CA ILE A 91 -14.27 19.55 -3.39
C ILE A 91 -14.35 18.54 -2.23
N THR A 92 -15.52 18.46 -1.59
CA THR A 92 -15.78 17.55 -0.46
C THR A 92 -15.67 16.08 -0.90
N GLN A 93 -16.04 15.74 -2.12
CA GLN A 93 -15.97 14.37 -2.65
C GLN A 93 -14.52 13.86 -2.75
N VAL A 94 -13.56 14.73 -3.02
CA VAL A 94 -12.12 14.36 -3.08
C VAL A 94 -11.39 14.60 -1.77
N ASP A 95 -12.04 15.22 -0.77
CA ASP A 95 -11.45 15.43 0.55
C ASP A 95 -11.71 14.21 1.46
N LEU A 96 -10.76 13.28 1.44
CA LEU A 96 -10.77 12.10 2.31
C LEU A 96 -9.95 12.29 3.58
N ASN A 97 -9.81 13.49 4.06
CA ASN A 97 -9.01 13.78 5.24
C ASN A 97 -9.46 12.94 6.45
N GLY A 98 -8.58 12.08 6.93
CA GLY A 98 -8.74 11.26 8.12
C GLY A 98 -9.44 9.92 7.91
N ASN A 99 -10.49 9.86 7.09
CA ASN A 99 -11.40 8.70 7.04
C ASN A 99 -10.73 7.38 6.62
N LEU A 100 -9.77 7.41 5.68
CA LEU A 100 -9.09 6.19 5.25
C LEU A 100 -8.16 5.63 6.32
N TYR A 101 -7.44 6.49 7.03
CA TYR A 101 -6.59 6.07 8.14
C TYR A 101 -7.42 5.60 9.33
N ASP A 102 -8.55 6.22 9.62
CA ASP A 102 -9.48 5.76 10.67
C ASP A 102 -9.98 4.34 10.36
N ALA A 103 -10.34 4.08 9.10
CA ALA A 103 -10.70 2.76 8.64
C ALA A 103 -9.53 1.76 8.76
N LEU A 104 -8.30 2.19 8.45
CA LEU A 104 -7.10 1.36 8.59
C LEU A 104 -6.83 1.02 10.07
N TYR A 105 -6.96 1.98 10.97
CA TYR A 105 -6.81 1.73 12.40
C TYR A 105 -7.90 0.79 12.93
N GLU A 106 -9.15 0.96 12.51
CA GLU A 106 -10.22 0.04 12.88
C GLU A 106 -9.94 -1.37 12.36
N PHE A 107 -9.50 -1.49 11.12
CA PHE A 107 -9.14 -2.77 10.50
C PHE A 107 -8.00 -3.46 11.25
N ALA A 108 -6.92 -2.75 11.53
CA ALA A 108 -5.76 -3.28 12.24
C ALA A 108 -6.13 -3.69 13.68
N ASN A 109 -6.93 -2.86 14.40
CA ASN A 109 -7.39 -3.19 15.74
C ASN A 109 -8.27 -4.44 15.78
N ARG A 110 -9.17 -4.63 14.80
CA ARG A 110 -9.99 -5.86 14.70
C ARG A 110 -9.13 -7.11 14.50
N ALA A 111 -8.09 -7.00 13.69
CA ALA A 111 -7.15 -8.11 13.49
C ALA A 111 -6.36 -8.41 14.77
N GLU A 112 -5.93 -7.37 15.47
CA GLU A 112 -5.21 -7.47 16.73
C GLU A 112 -6.06 -8.14 17.83
N ASP A 113 -7.32 -7.76 17.95
CA ASP A 113 -8.25 -8.36 18.93
C ASP A 113 -8.49 -9.85 18.65
N ALA A 114 -8.52 -10.24 17.36
CA ALA A 114 -8.72 -11.62 16.95
C ALA A 114 -7.54 -12.54 17.34
N ILE A 115 -6.34 -12.02 17.58
CA ILE A 115 -5.17 -12.79 18.02
C ILE A 115 -5.48 -13.57 19.31
N ASN A 116 -6.23 -12.98 20.23
CA ASN A 116 -6.55 -13.59 21.53
C ASN A 116 -7.31 -14.94 21.42
N SER A 117 -7.99 -15.16 20.31
CA SER A 117 -8.71 -16.41 20.02
C SER A 117 -7.99 -17.31 19.00
N THR A 118 -6.83 -16.88 18.53
CA THR A 118 -6.07 -17.57 17.48
C THR A 118 -5.10 -18.60 18.05
N ARG A 119 -4.91 -19.69 17.33
CA ARG A 119 -3.98 -20.75 17.75
C ARG A 119 -2.60 -20.57 17.17
N VAL A 120 -1.61 -20.89 17.99
CA VAL A 120 -0.20 -21.01 17.55
C VAL A 120 -0.09 -22.13 16.51
N LEU A 121 0.54 -21.86 15.38
CA LEU A 121 0.84 -22.89 14.39
C LEU A 121 2.15 -23.61 14.75
N THR A 122 2.07 -24.93 14.92
CA THR A 122 3.17 -25.77 15.40
C THR A 122 4.42 -25.66 14.52
N GLN A 123 4.22 -25.47 13.21
CA GLN A 123 5.33 -25.33 12.26
C GLN A 123 6.21 -24.11 12.59
N TYR A 124 5.63 -22.97 12.93
CA TYR A 124 6.38 -21.77 13.28
C TYR A 124 6.92 -21.82 14.71
N LYS A 125 6.14 -22.39 15.65
CA LYS A 125 6.59 -22.56 17.04
C LYS A 125 7.90 -23.32 17.17
N ASN A 126 8.07 -24.34 16.33
CA ASN A 126 9.28 -25.15 16.32
C ASN A 126 10.38 -24.58 15.42
N TYR A 127 10.05 -23.62 14.57
CA TYR A 127 10.97 -23.06 13.59
C TYR A 127 11.66 -21.79 14.09
N PHE A 128 10.94 -20.92 14.79
CA PHE A 128 11.49 -19.69 15.37
C PHE A 128 12.34 -19.99 16.61
N THR A 129 13.42 -19.24 16.76
CA THR A 129 14.33 -19.34 17.88
C THR A 129 14.52 -17.98 18.58
N LYS A 130 15.05 -18.02 19.81
CA LYS A 130 15.30 -16.82 20.62
C LYS A 130 16.35 -15.85 20.04
N ASN A 131 17.10 -16.27 19.01
CA ASN A 131 18.13 -15.44 18.37
C ASN A 131 17.70 -14.90 17.00
N ASP A 132 16.49 -15.20 16.57
CA ASP A 132 15.99 -14.76 15.28
C ASP A 132 15.59 -13.29 15.34
N LEU A 133 15.70 -12.63 14.19
CA LEU A 133 15.26 -11.24 13.98
C LEU A 133 14.10 -11.23 12.98
N PHE A 134 13.22 -10.26 13.15
CA PHE A 134 12.01 -10.17 12.35
C PHE A 134 11.82 -8.75 11.81
N ILE A 135 11.48 -8.64 10.54
CA ILE A 135 10.91 -7.43 9.94
C ILE A 135 9.45 -7.77 9.63
N SER A 136 8.53 -7.12 10.31
CA SER A 136 7.10 -7.28 10.08
C SER A 136 6.59 -6.13 9.23
N VAL A 137 5.92 -6.44 8.11
CA VAL A 137 5.10 -5.47 7.37
C VAL A 137 3.64 -5.52 7.82
N ASN A 138 3.29 -6.41 8.77
CA ASN A 138 1.96 -6.50 9.36
C ASN A 138 1.81 -5.48 10.48
N TYR A 139 0.61 -4.99 10.67
CA TYR A 139 0.28 -4.04 11.74
C TYR A 139 0.06 -4.70 13.09
N THR A 140 -0.10 -6.03 13.11
CA THR A 140 -0.49 -6.85 14.27
C THR A 140 0.72 -7.35 15.06
N HIS A 141 0.50 -7.61 16.36
CA HIS A 141 1.49 -8.22 17.27
C HIS A 141 1.38 -9.74 17.28
N THR A 142 1.20 -10.39 16.14
CA THR A 142 1.06 -11.85 16.03
C THR A 142 2.31 -12.59 16.50
N LEU A 143 3.51 -12.08 16.18
CA LEU A 143 4.78 -12.66 16.59
C LEU A 143 4.96 -12.61 18.09
N GLU A 144 4.68 -11.47 18.70
CA GLU A 144 4.82 -11.24 20.13
C GLU A 144 3.83 -12.07 20.93
N LYS A 145 2.55 -12.01 20.56
CA LYS A 145 1.46 -12.63 21.33
C LYS A 145 1.38 -14.13 21.18
N LEU A 146 1.64 -14.68 19.99
CA LEU A 146 1.53 -16.12 19.75
C LEU A 146 2.85 -16.86 19.91
N TYR A 147 3.98 -16.21 19.61
CA TYR A 147 5.29 -16.88 19.59
C TYR A 147 6.24 -16.35 20.65
N GLU A 148 5.78 -15.43 21.50
CA GLU A 148 6.56 -14.84 22.60
C GLU A 148 7.90 -14.23 22.13
N ILE A 149 7.93 -13.69 20.90
CA ILE A 149 9.09 -13.00 20.37
C ILE A 149 9.20 -11.63 21.05
N ASN A 150 10.40 -11.27 21.49
CA ASN A 150 10.60 -10.00 22.16
C ASN A 150 10.55 -8.83 21.16
N ASN A 151 9.98 -7.70 21.58
CA ASN A 151 9.85 -6.49 20.75
C ASN A 151 11.19 -5.98 20.20
N ASN A 152 12.31 -6.17 20.93
CA ASN A 152 13.64 -5.78 20.44
C ASN A 152 14.19 -6.65 19.29
N GLN A 153 13.52 -7.75 18.99
CA GLN A 153 13.84 -8.66 17.88
C GLN A 153 12.96 -8.40 16.65
N ILE A 154 11.97 -7.52 16.77
CA ILE A 154 11.00 -7.23 15.72
C ILE A 154 11.10 -5.75 15.33
N LEU A 155 11.10 -5.50 14.02
CA LEU A 155 10.89 -4.18 13.45
C LEU A 155 9.57 -4.17 12.70
N HIS A 156 8.56 -3.47 13.21
CA HIS A 156 7.31 -3.19 12.49
C HIS A 156 7.54 -2.05 11.49
N ILE A 157 7.96 -2.40 10.28
CA ILE A 157 8.44 -1.41 9.32
C ILE A 157 7.31 -0.59 8.68
N HIS A 158 6.07 -1.07 8.75
CA HIS A 158 4.87 -0.35 8.31
C HIS A 158 4.05 0.20 9.48
N GLY A 159 4.65 0.26 10.67
CA GLY A 159 3.94 0.64 11.88
C GLY A 159 3.21 -0.51 12.54
N GLU A 160 2.61 -0.25 13.70
CA GLU A 160 1.97 -1.26 14.55
C GLU A 160 0.73 -0.70 15.24
N VAL A 161 -0.19 -1.58 15.60
CA VAL A 161 -1.39 -1.23 16.36
C VAL A 161 -1.02 -0.59 17.69
N GLY A 162 -1.79 0.44 18.09
CA GLY A 162 -1.54 1.19 19.32
C GLY A 162 -0.56 2.35 19.16
N GLN A 163 0.09 2.49 18.01
CA GLN A 163 0.92 3.63 17.65
C GLN A 163 0.26 4.40 16.51
N ASN A 164 0.43 5.72 16.44
CA ASN A 164 -0.07 6.54 15.33
C ASN A 164 0.93 6.56 14.17
N ASN A 165 1.34 5.39 13.71
CA ASN A 165 2.43 5.24 12.75
C ASN A 165 2.14 4.25 11.61
N LEU A 166 0.88 3.86 11.40
CA LEU A 166 0.53 2.93 10.33
C LEU A 166 0.82 3.55 8.97
N LEU A 167 1.49 2.81 8.10
CA LEU A 167 1.82 3.21 6.74
C LEU A 167 0.95 2.42 5.75
N LEU A 168 0.21 3.15 4.93
CA LEU A 168 -0.61 2.62 3.85
C LEU A 168 -0.27 3.34 2.56
N GLY A 169 -0.12 2.62 1.47
CA GLY A 169 0.05 3.22 0.15
C GLY A 169 0.97 2.46 -0.78
N TYR A 170 1.32 3.10 -1.88
CA TYR A 170 2.11 2.57 -2.97
C TYR A 170 3.60 2.98 -2.87
N PRO A 171 4.52 2.25 -3.54
CA PRO A 171 5.94 2.59 -3.58
C PRO A 171 6.20 3.91 -4.30
N ASP A 172 7.28 4.59 -3.90
CA ASP A 172 7.76 5.77 -4.59
C ASP A 172 8.03 5.50 -6.08
N GLY A 173 7.58 6.42 -6.93
CA GLY A 173 7.70 6.35 -8.39
C GLY A 173 6.52 5.67 -9.12
N ASP A 174 5.55 5.08 -8.42
CA ASP A 174 4.38 4.47 -9.06
C ASP A 174 3.35 5.51 -9.53
N PHE A 175 3.22 6.62 -8.81
CA PHE A 175 2.50 7.80 -9.29
C PHE A 175 3.49 8.87 -9.70
N ALA A 176 3.46 9.23 -10.97
CA ALA A 176 4.31 10.26 -11.56
C ALA A 176 3.41 11.30 -12.27
N PRO A 177 2.99 12.36 -11.55
CA PRO A 177 2.09 13.38 -12.11
C PRO A 177 2.69 14.11 -13.32
N GLU A 178 4.02 14.21 -13.41
CA GLU A 178 4.75 14.77 -14.55
C GLU A 178 4.71 13.88 -15.81
N ARG A 179 4.26 12.63 -15.69
CA ARG A 179 4.15 11.64 -16.78
C ARG A 179 2.83 10.91 -16.76
N TYR A 180 1.77 11.62 -16.47
CA TYR A 180 0.44 11.03 -16.42
C TYR A 180 -0.09 10.74 -17.82
N TYR A 181 -0.63 9.55 -18.05
CA TYR A 181 -1.29 9.20 -19.32
C TYR A 181 -2.74 9.65 -19.29
N TYR A 182 -2.98 10.86 -19.77
CA TYR A 182 -4.30 11.40 -19.91
C TYR A 182 -4.96 10.92 -21.20
N ASP A 183 -6.20 10.40 -21.10
CA ASP A 183 -6.97 10.04 -22.30
C ASP A 183 -7.56 11.31 -22.93
N VAL A 184 -6.85 11.87 -23.91
CA VAL A 184 -7.24 13.08 -24.65
C VAL A 184 -8.46 12.82 -25.54
N ARG A 185 -9.14 11.68 -25.41
CA ARG A 185 -10.32 11.32 -26.19
C ARG A 185 -11.56 12.14 -25.80
N GLN A 186 -11.50 13.44 -26.00
CA GLN A 186 -12.71 14.17 -26.27
C GLN A 186 -13.31 13.64 -27.58
N LYS A 187 -14.38 12.84 -27.49
CA LYS A 187 -15.15 12.29 -28.64
C LYS A 187 -14.49 11.16 -29.46
N GLY A 188 -13.78 10.23 -28.83
CA GLY A 188 -13.59 8.90 -29.44
C GLY A 188 -12.47 8.76 -30.47
N VAL A 189 -11.63 9.76 -30.70
CA VAL A 189 -10.53 9.67 -31.68
C VAL A 189 -9.28 10.38 -31.12
N GLY A 190 -8.27 9.59 -30.71
CA GLY A 190 -6.95 10.12 -30.35
C GLY A 190 -6.15 9.16 -29.45
N PRO A 191 -4.82 9.20 -29.49
CA PRO A 191 -3.98 8.43 -28.59
C PRO A 191 -4.01 9.05 -27.17
N CYS A 192 -3.80 8.22 -26.14
CA CYS A 192 -3.42 8.72 -24.83
C CYS A 192 -2.12 9.53 -24.97
N ALA A 193 -2.12 10.76 -24.47
CA ALA A 193 -0.92 11.58 -24.43
C ALA A 193 -0.31 11.50 -23.03
N GLU A 194 1.02 11.40 -22.98
CA GLU A 194 1.77 11.60 -21.74
C GLU A 194 1.80 13.11 -21.47
N VAL A 195 1.28 13.54 -20.33
CA VAL A 195 1.19 14.94 -19.93
C VAL A 195 1.66 15.10 -18.49
N ASP A 196 2.18 16.28 -18.16
CA ASP A 196 2.23 16.73 -16.77
C ASP A 196 0.81 17.15 -16.38
N ILE A 197 0.15 16.37 -15.53
CA ILE A 197 -1.23 16.59 -15.18
C ILE A 197 -1.43 17.93 -14.45
N ARG A 198 -0.43 18.42 -13.70
CA ARG A 198 -0.52 19.72 -13.02
C ARG A 198 -0.56 20.86 -14.01
N SER A 199 0.38 20.88 -14.97
CA SER A 199 0.37 21.89 -16.04
C SER A 199 -0.87 21.78 -16.90
N HIS A 200 -1.32 20.56 -17.20
CA HIS A 200 -2.52 20.35 -18.01
C HIS A 200 -3.79 20.93 -17.38
N ILE A 201 -3.99 20.75 -16.08
CA ILE A 201 -5.17 21.35 -15.39
C ILE A 201 -5.05 22.86 -15.25
N GLU A 202 -3.84 23.43 -15.17
CA GLU A 202 -3.61 24.88 -15.22
C GLU A 202 -4.00 25.44 -16.59
N ASP A 203 -3.55 24.82 -17.67
CA ASP A 203 -3.93 25.18 -19.03
C ASP A 203 -5.46 25.09 -19.25
N MET A 204 -6.10 24.05 -18.70
CA MET A 204 -7.56 23.91 -18.78
C MET A 204 -8.30 25.04 -18.04
N LEU A 205 -7.78 25.52 -16.92
CA LEU A 205 -8.33 26.65 -16.19
C LEU A 205 -8.13 27.96 -16.97
N GLU A 206 -6.92 28.20 -17.51
CA GLU A 206 -6.60 29.38 -18.30
C GLU A 206 -7.43 29.47 -19.59
N ASP A 207 -7.68 28.31 -20.23
CA ASP A 207 -8.52 28.18 -21.43
C ASP A 207 -10.04 28.22 -21.13
N GLU A 208 -10.43 28.46 -19.88
CA GLU A 208 -11.84 28.44 -19.41
C GLU A 208 -12.58 27.10 -19.71
N LYS A 209 -11.84 26.00 -19.83
CA LYS A 209 -12.40 24.65 -20.04
C LYS A 209 -12.94 24.03 -18.76
N ILE A 210 -12.39 24.43 -17.63
CA ILE A 210 -12.84 24.06 -16.29
C ILE A 210 -12.98 25.31 -15.43
N ASP A 211 -13.86 25.26 -14.43
CA ASP A 211 -14.00 26.32 -13.45
C ASP A 211 -12.99 26.15 -12.30
N TYR A 212 -12.92 27.17 -11.43
CA TYR A 212 -12.02 27.20 -10.27
C TYR A 212 -12.29 26.05 -9.28
N TYR A 213 -13.53 25.64 -9.11
CA TYR A 213 -13.88 24.55 -8.19
C TYR A 213 -13.38 23.20 -8.73
N THR A 214 -13.59 22.95 -10.00
CA THR A 214 -13.08 21.78 -10.70
C THR A 214 -11.55 21.72 -10.63
N TYR A 215 -10.87 22.83 -10.93
CA TYR A 215 -9.42 22.95 -10.79
C TYR A 215 -8.95 22.61 -9.37
N THR A 216 -9.63 23.14 -8.35
CA THR A 216 -9.29 22.88 -6.95
C THR A 216 -9.44 21.42 -6.60
N ALA A 217 -10.49 20.75 -7.08
CA ALA A 217 -10.70 19.32 -6.85
C ALA A 217 -9.63 18.46 -7.53
N TYR A 218 -9.20 18.78 -8.74
CA TYR A 218 -8.06 18.11 -9.39
C TYR A 218 -6.78 18.24 -8.56
N LYS A 219 -6.47 19.44 -8.09
CA LYS A 219 -5.30 19.65 -7.23
C LYS A 219 -5.37 18.84 -5.94
N GLN A 220 -6.53 18.79 -5.31
CA GLN A 220 -6.74 17.98 -4.12
C GLN A 220 -6.54 16.49 -4.40
N LEU A 221 -7.05 15.98 -5.52
CA LEU A 221 -6.84 14.58 -5.90
C LEU A 221 -5.36 14.27 -6.12
N ILE A 222 -4.62 15.14 -6.82
CA ILE A 222 -3.17 14.98 -7.02
C ILE A 222 -2.45 14.93 -5.68
N ASN A 223 -2.68 15.94 -4.82
CA ASN A 223 -2.05 16.03 -3.51
C ASN A 223 -2.41 14.84 -2.63
N LYS A 224 -3.66 14.37 -2.70
CA LYS A 224 -4.12 13.20 -1.96
C LYS A 224 -3.45 11.94 -2.44
N THR A 225 -3.38 11.74 -3.76
CA THR A 225 -2.68 10.61 -4.34
C THR A 225 -1.20 10.61 -3.92
N GLU A 226 -0.52 11.73 -3.99
CA GLU A 226 0.87 11.85 -3.50
C GLU A 226 1.01 11.52 -2.02
N SER A 227 0.02 11.86 -1.20
CA SER A 227 0.05 11.55 0.24
C SER A 227 0.01 10.04 0.56
N PHE A 228 -0.40 9.21 -0.40
CA PHE A 228 -0.36 7.75 -0.29
C PHE A 228 0.98 7.16 -0.73
N CYS A 229 1.94 7.96 -1.16
CA CYS A 229 3.29 7.48 -1.44
C CYS A 229 3.96 7.02 -0.15
N LYS A 230 4.30 5.74 -0.11
CA LYS A 230 4.96 5.11 1.03
C LYS A 230 6.47 5.36 0.97
N ILE A 231 6.95 6.26 1.81
CA ILE A 231 8.39 6.51 1.93
C ILE A 231 9.05 5.34 2.64
N PRO A 232 9.99 4.62 2.01
CA PRO A 232 10.62 3.47 2.61
C PRO A 232 11.40 3.82 3.89
N GLN A 233 11.15 3.10 4.97
CA GLN A 233 11.77 3.30 6.29
C GLN A 233 13.19 2.67 6.34
N THR A 234 14.02 3.03 5.36
CA THR A 234 15.36 2.43 5.19
C THR A 234 16.34 2.77 6.32
N LYS A 235 16.14 3.92 6.97
CA LYS A 235 16.94 4.35 8.12
C LYS A 235 16.66 3.48 9.34
N GLU A 236 15.39 3.23 9.62
CA GLU A 236 14.91 2.37 10.69
C GLU A 236 15.42 0.94 10.48
N LEU A 237 15.29 0.42 9.26
CA LEU A 237 15.81 -0.89 8.87
C LEU A 237 17.32 -0.98 9.08
N THR A 238 18.09 0.01 8.63
CA THR A 238 19.54 0.04 8.80
C THR A 238 19.93 0.10 10.28
N THR A 239 19.21 0.89 11.07
CA THR A 239 19.45 1.01 12.53
C THR A 239 19.16 -0.31 13.25
N PHE A 240 18.05 -0.97 12.90
CA PHE A 240 17.67 -2.27 13.48
C PHE A 240 18.71 -3.36 13.20
N LEU A 241 19.31 -3.33 12.02
CA LEU A 241 20.30 -4.32 11.58
C LEU A 241 21.75 -3.93 11.90
N LEU A 242 21.97 -2.78 12.56
CA LEU A 242 23.31 -2.32 12.89
C LEU A 242 24.02 -3.38 13.77
N GLU A 243 25.26 -3.72 13.41
CA GLU A 243 26.09 -4.74 14.09
C GLU A 243 25.51 -6.17 14.10
N LYS A 244 24.48 -6.43 13.28
CA LYS A 244 23.95 -7.78 13.12
C LYS A 244 24.64 -8.48 11.96
N ASP A 245 25.01 -9.73 12.20
CA ASP A 245 25.61 -10.60 11.17
C ASP A 245 24.53 -11.60 10.74
N ILE A 246 23.99 -11.42 9.52
CA ILE A 246 22.86 -12.19 8.99
C ILE A 246 23.37 -13.23 7.99
N GLY A 247 23.08 -14.50 8.26
CA GLY A 247 23.44 -15.61 7.38
C GLY A 247 22.32 -16.06 6.44
N THR A 248 21.09 -15.95 6.90
CA THR A 248 19.91 -16.33 6.12
C THR A 248 18.79 -15.33 6.27
N ILE A 249 18.05 -15.11 5.17
CA ILE A 249 16.84 -14.30 5.15
C ILE A 249 15.68 -15.18 4.65
N THR A 250 14.63 -15.29 5.44
CA THR A 250 13.44 -16.08 5.08
C THR A 250 12.23 -15.16 4.97
N VAL A 251 11.55 -15.21 3.84
CA VAL A 251 10.36 -14.42 3.55
C VAL A 251 9.12 -15.31 3.68
N ILE A 252 8.23 -14.95 4.58
CA ILE A 252 7.01 -15.71 4.89
C ILE A 252 5.78 -14.83 4.67
N GLY A 253 4.86 -15.30 3.83
CA GLY A 253 3.57 -14.64 3.63
C GLY A 253 3.62 -13.26 2.97
N HIS A 254 4.70 -12.93 2.26
CA HIS A 254 4.90 -11.64 1.60
C HIS A 254 4.85 -11.80 0.07
N SER A 255 4.10 -10.91 -0.61
CA SER A 255 3.95 -10.96 -2.07
C SER A 255 5.16 -10.42 -2.84
N CYS A 256 6.04 -9.67 -2.19
CA CYS A 256 7.21 -8.99 -2.77
C CYS A 256 6.88 -8.01 -3.90
N ARG A 257 5.66 -7.45 -3.93
CA ARG A 257 5.25 -6.50 -4.97
C ARG A 257 5.61 -5.06 -4.63
N ILE A 258 5.37 -4.65 -3.39
CA ILE A 258 5.37 -3.25 -2.96
C ILE A 258 6.69 -2.88 -2.29
N ASP A 259 7.25 -3.72 -1.46
CA ASP A 259 8.35 -3.38 -0.54
C ASP A 259 9.75 -3.60 -1.16
N PHE A 260 9.85 -3.40 -2.48
CA PHE A 260 11.08 -3.58 -3.25
C PHE A 260 12.33 -2.88 -2.67
N PRO A 261 12.28 -1.62 -2.18
CA PRO A 261 13.45 -0.95 -1.62
C PRO A 261 14.08 -1.68 -0.44
N TYR A 262 13.29 -2.38 0.39
CA TYR A 262 13.81 -3.15 1.51
C TYR A 262 14.59 -4.39 1.04
N PHE A 263 14.09 -5.09 0.03
CA PHE A 263 14.79 -6.24 -0.55
C PHE A 263 16.11 -5.82 -1.21
N GLN A 264 16.12 -4.69 -1.92
CA GLN A 264 17.34 -4.13 -2.49
C GLN A 264 18.37 -3.79 -1.41
N LEU A 265 17.95 -3.09 -0.35
CA LEU A 265 18.81 -2.70 0.75
C LEU A 265 19.41 -3.93 1.44
N LEU A 266 18.57 -4.92 1.78
CA LEU A 266 19.00 -6.15 2.43
C LEU A 266 19.98 -6.94 1.57
N ASN A 267 19.74 -7.06 0.27
CA ASN A 267 20.68 -7.73 -0.64
C ASN A 267 22.01 -6.98 -0.79
N LYS A 268 21.98 -5.66 -0.72
CA LYS A 268 23.20 -4.83 -0.74
C LYS A 268 24.00 -4.95 0.55
N VAL A 269 23.34 -4.96 1.71
CA VAL A 269 24.00 -5.05 3.02
C VAL A 269 24.50 -6.47 3.31
N PHE A 270 23.75 -7.48 2.90
CA PHE A 270 24.07 -8.89 3.13
C PHE A 270 24.19 -9.68 1.81
N PRO A 271 25.19 -9.39 0.96
CA PRO A 271 25.28 -9.92 -0.41
C PRO A 271 25.52 -11.43 -0.49
N TYR A 272 25.91 -12.06 0.61
CA TYR A 272 26.19 -13.51 0.69
C TYR A 272 25.14 -14.28 1.49
N CYS A 273 24.06 -13.60 1.94
CA CYS A 273 22.96 -14.28 2.59
C CYS A 273 22.26 -15.27 1.66
N GLN A 274 21.87 -16.39 2.23
CA GLN A 274 20.97 -17.30 1.55
C GLN A 274 19.53 -16.88 1.80
N TRP A 275 18.77 -16.69 0.71
CA TRP A 275 17.37 -16.31 0.76
C TRP A 275 16.45 -17.50 0.61
N PHE A 276 15.37 -17.52 1.40
CA PHE A 276 14.32 -18.52 1.32
C PHE A 276 12.98 -17.78 1.15
N PHE A 277 12.17 -18.24 0.20
CA PHE A 277 10.85 -17.68 -0.07
C PHE A 277 9.79 -18.77 0.00
N THR A 278 8.67 -18.47 0.65
CA THR A 278 7.52 -19.36 0.74
C THR A 278 6.34 -18.71 0.01
N PRO A 279 6.16 -18.99 -1.30
CA PRO A 279 5.04 -18.46 -2.06
C PRO A 279 3.74 -19.11 -1.57
N PHE A 280 2.69 -18.34 -1.52
CA PHE A 280 1.36 -18.79 -1.15
C PHE A 280 0.65 -19.46 -2.33
N ASP A 281 0.86 -18.94 -3.53
CA ASP A 281 0.29 -19.39 -4.80
C ASP A 281 1.20 -19.10 -6.00
N ASN A 282 0.78 -19.49 -7.19
CA ASN A 282 1.54 -19.26 -8.42
C ASN A 282 1.72 -17.78 -8.77
N LEU A 283 0.79 -16.89 -8.37
CA LEU A 283 0.90 -15.45 -8.63
C LEU A 283 1.96 -14.84 -7.73
N THR A 284 1.96 -15.22 -6.45
CA THR A 284 2.98 -14.84 -5.48
C THR A 284 4.36 -15.32 -5.93
N GLU A 285 4.48 -16.57 -6.42
CA GLU A 285 5.75 -17.06 -6.95
C GLU A 285 6.27 -16.24 -8.13
N LYS A 286 5.40 -15.84 -9.08
CA LYS A 286 5.78 -14.97 -10.19
C LYS A 286 6.29 -13.61 -9.71
N SER A 287 5.62 -13.01 -8.73
CA SER A 287 6.02 -11.73 -8.15
C SER A 287 7.38 -11.83 -7.45
N ILE A 288 7.59 -12.88 -6.67
CA ILE A 288 8.88 -13.18 -6.03
C ILE A 288 9.98 -13.32 -7.07
N ARG A 289 9.77 -14.10 -8.14
CA ARG A 289 10.76 -14.28 -9.21
C ARG A 289 11.08 -12.96 -9.93
N LYS A 290 10.08 -12.11 -10.17
CA LYS A 290 10.29 -10.77 -10.71
C LYS A 290 11.17 -9.95 -9.77
N MET A 291 10.80 -9.85 -8.49
CA MET A 291 11.55 -9.12 -7.48
C MET A 291 13.01 -9.61 -7.37
N ILE A 292 13.25 -10.92 -7.38
CA ILE A 292 14.59 -11.51 -7.35
C ILE A 292 15.43 -11.05 -8.55
N ASN A 293 14.84 -11.06 -9.75
CA ASN A 293 15.53 -10.60 -10.96
C ASN A 293 15.87 -9.10 -10.88
N ASP A 294 14.91 -8.29 -10.43
CA ASP A 294 15.07 -6.84 -10.35
C ASP A 294 16.06 -6.41 -9.26
N THR A 295 16.16 -7.16 -8.15
CA THR A 295 17.11 -6.89 -7.05
C THR A 295 18.48 -7.51 -7.24
N GLY A 296 18.63 -8.49 -8.14
CA GLY A 296 19.85 -9.23 -8.35
C GLY A 296 20.22 -10.19 -7.20
N ILE A 297 19.25 -10.68 -6.42
CA ILE A 297 19.46 -11.71 -5.38
C ILE A 297 19.98 -12.98 -6.04
N LYS A 298 21.14 -13.46 -5.59
CA LYS A 298 21.85 -14.58 -6.25
C LYS A 298 21.64 -15.93 -5.56
N TYR A 299 21.48 -15.92 -4.25
CA TYR A 299 21.41 -17.15 -3.44
C TYR A 299 20.01 -17.30 -2.86
N TYR A 300 19.13 -18.02 -3.54
CA TYR A 300 17.75 -18.18 -3.09
C TYR A 300 17.22 -19.60 -3.32
N LEU A 301 16.26 -19.98 -2.48
CA LEU A 301 15.41 -21.16 -2.65
C LEU A 301 13.93 -20.75 -2.50
N ILE A 302 13.10 -21.23 -3.42
CA ILE A 302 11.64 -21.14 -3.30
C ILE A 302 11.15 -22.49 -2.81
N LYS A 303 10.41 -22.50 -1.71
CA LYS A 303 9.91 -23.71 -1.06
C LYS A 303 8.40 -23.78 -1.11
#